data_f8559d85d082071ada798dac917abc32
#
_entry.id   f8559d85d082071ada798dac917abc32
#
_cell.length_a   1.000
_cell.length_b   1.000
_cell.length_c   1.000
_cell.angle_alpha   90.00
_cell.angle_beta   90.00
_cell.angle_gamma   90.00
#
_symmetry.space_group_name_H-M   'P 1'
#
loop_
_entity.id
_entity.type
_entity.pdbx_description
1 polymer ?
#
loop_
_entity_poly.entity_id
_entity_poly.type
_entity_poly.pdbx_seq_one_letter_code
_entity_poly.pdbx_strand_id
1 'polypeptide(L)'
;MGGVYNGDPSIRDNSNHGADFSMDGPLFAIGEIAYQPNSLPGDRGLIGNYKAGFWYDNSLFSDFNTGEFERGNWGFYTLFDQVFVRFGEQGSHRGFGIAGSFLVSPDQSISQMLYFFTAALVTRGIFRSRPLDVIGLGVVYGHFSNDLQNFQRRAQQLDPNVGVQSHETVVELTYRLALLKSALFFQPDLQYVFRPCGTGRIPDALVLGAQLGVNF
;
A
#
# COMPACT_ATOMS: atom_id res chain seq x y z
N MET A 1 12.65 -8.19 -12.40
CA MET A 1 13.55 -7.55 -11.44
C MET A 1 13.56 -8.41 -10.17
N GLY A 2 14.68 -8.47 -9.44
CA GLY A 2 14.76 -9.17 -8.16
C GLY A 2 15.80 -8.53 -7.25
N GLY A 3 15.69 -8.75 -5.95
CA GLY A 3 16.62 -8.23 -4.95
C GLY A 3 16.64 -9.10 -3.71
N VAL A 4 17.77 -9.05 -3.01
CA VAL A 4 17.96 -9.66 -1.69
C VAL A 4 18.44 -8.56 -0.75
N TYR A 5 17.86 -8.48 0.42
CA TYR A 5 18.10 -7.44 1.40
C TYR A 5 18.33 -8.04 2.78
N ASN A 6 19.03 -7.32 3.64
CA ASN A 6 19.09 -7.67 5.05
C ASN A 6 17.71 -7.43 5.69
N GLY A 7 17.12 -8.47 6.27
CA GLY A 7 15.84 -8.42 6.99
C GLY A 7 15.98 -8.11 8.50
N ASP A 8 17.21 -7.84 8.97
CA ASP A 8 17.47 -7.54 10.38
C ASP A 8 16.81 -6.20 10.78
N PRO A 9 15.85 -6.22 11.73
CA PRO A 9 15.23 -5.00 12.21
C PRO A 9 16.19 -4.08 12.98
N SER A 10 17.31 -4.61 13.49
CA SER A 10 18.31 -3.84 14.23
C SER A 10 19.07 -2.83 13.35
N ILE A 11 19.01 -2.97 12.02
CA ILE A 11 19.59 -1.99 11.07
C ILE A 11 19.01 -0.58 11.26
N ARG A 12 17.84 -0.48 11.89
CA ARG A 12 17.19 0.79 12.24
C ARG A 12 17.59 1.34 13.61
N ASP A 13 18.48 0.64 14.32
CA ASP A 13 18.96 1.12 15.61
C ASP A 13 19.79 2.40 15.40
N ASN A 14 19.49 3.42 16.21
CA ASN A 14 20.18 4.71 16.16
C ASN A 14 21.70 4.57 16.43
N SER A 15 22.13 3.49 17.11
CA SER A 15 23.55 3.19 17.35
C SER A 15 24.33 2.93 16.06
N ASN A 16 23.67 2.46 15.01
CA ASN A 16 24.29 2.13 13.72
C ASN A 16 24.48 3.34 12.81
N HIS A 17 23.99 4.52 13.19
CA HIS A 17 24.08 5.76 12.40
C HIS A 17 23.68 5.62 10.91
N GLY A 18 22.83 4.61 10.59
CA GLY A 18 22.39 4.31 9.22
C GLY A 18 23.47 3.69 8.31
N ALA A 19 24.58 3.23 8.86
CA ALA A 19 25.75 2.73 8.11
C ALA A 19 26.02 1.22 8.32
N ASP A 20 25.01 0.46 8.69
CA ASP A 20 25.15 -0.99 8.76
C ASP A 20 24.88 -1.62 7.38
N PHE A 21 25.91 -2.18 6.78
CA PHE A 21 25.88 -2.89 5.50
C PHE A 21 26.06 -4.41 5.68
N SER A 22 25.95 -4.93 6.91
CA SER A 22 26.07 -6.36 7.16
C SER A 22 24.93 -7.13 6.48
N MET A 23 25.23 -8.37 6.08
CA MET A 23 24.26 -9.33 5.56
C MET A 23 24.17 -10.55 6.49
N ASP A 24 24.58 -10.37 7.76
CA ASP A 24 24.69 -11.44 8.75
C ASP A 24 23.32 -11.80 9.39
N GLY A 25 22.32 -10.96 9.20
CA GLY A 25 20.96 -11.15 9.69
C GLY A 25 20.08 -12.02 8.78
N PRO A 26 18.79 -12.12 9.10
CA PRO A 26 17.81 -12.75 8.23
C PRO A 26 17.77 -12.10 6.85
N LEU A 27 17.45 -12.88 5.83
CA LEU A 27 17.37 -12.39 4.46
C LEU A 27 15.94 -12.17 4.03
N PHE A 28 15.68 -11.02 3.39
CA PHE A 28 14.47 -10.73 2.66
C PHE A 28 14.76 -10.77 1.15
N ALA A 29 14.07 -11.65 0.44
CA ALA A 29 14.18 -11.79 -1.01
C ALA A 29 12.87 -11.38 -1.68
N ILE A 30 12.96 -10.68 -2.82
CA ILE A 30 11.81 -10.25 -3.60
C ILE A 30 12.09 -10.42 -5.09
N GLY A 31 11.07 -10.90 -5.83
CA GLY A 31 11.09 -11.00 -7.28
C GLY A 31 9.83 -10.39 -7.88
N GLU A 32 9.97 -9.69 -9.00
CA GLU A 32 8.88 -9.00 -9.69
C GLU A 32 8.99 -9.17 -11.20
N ILE A 33 7.87 -9.40 -11.85
CA ILE A 33 7.69 -9.26 -13.29
C ILE A 33 6.77 -8.09 -13.59
N ALA A 34 7.04 -7.37 -14.69
CA ALA A 34 6.25 -6.22 -15.12
C ALA A 34 5.84 -6.35 -16.58
N TYR A 35 4.61 -5.92 -16.87
CA TYR A 35 4.07 -5.77 -18.22
C TYR A 35 3.53 -4.35 -18.39
N GLN A 36 4.05 -3.62 -19.38
CA GLN A 36 3.74 -2.21 -19.61
C GLN A 36 3.27 -1.98 -21.04
N PRO A 37 1.99 -2.25 -21.34
CA PRO A 37 1.46 -2.00 -22.68
C PRO A 37 1.41 -0.52 -23.00
N ASN A 38 1.68 -0.19 -24.27
CA ASN A 38 1.59 1.17 -24.82
C ASN A 38 2.45 2.21 -24.10
N SER A 39 3.64 1.81 -23.60
CA SER A 39 4.57 2.68 -22.88
C SER A 39 5.70 3.24 -23.76
N LEU A 40 5.84 2.77 -24.99
CA LEU A 40 6.91 3.20 -25.89
C LEU A 40 6.54 4.47 -26.67
N PRO A 41 7.54 5.29 -27.05
CA PRO A 41 7.31 6.44 -27.92
C PRO A 41 6.67 6.01 -29.25
N GLY A 42 5.55 6.66 -29.61
CA GLY A 42 4.80 6.34 -30.82
C GLY A 42 3.61 5.39 -30.64
N ASP A 43 3.49 4.76 -29.48
CA ASP A 43 2.32 3.94 -29.15
C ASP A 43 1.04 4.79 -29.13
N ARG A 44 -0.02 4.23 -29.73
CA ARG A 44 -1.33 4.92 -29.83
C ARG A 44 -2.35 4.45 -28.82
N GLY A 45 -2.07 3.34 -28.13
CA GLY A 45 -2.96 2.76 -27.13
C GLY A 45 -3.00 3.53 -25.83
N LEU A 46 -3.83 3.05 -24.91
CA LEU A 46 -3.90 3.56 -23.55
C LEU A 46 -2.81 2.90 -22.70
N ILE A 47 -2.08 3.71 -21.95
CA ILE A 47 -0.98 3.24 -21.10
C ILE A 47 -1.53 2.41 -19.96
N GLY A 48 -0.88 1.29 -19.72
CA GLY A 48 -1.09 0.43 -18.55
C GLY A 48 0.23 -0.01 -17.95
N ASN A 49 0.20 -0.38 -16.70
CA ASN A 49 1.33 -0.93 -15.99
C ASN A 49 0.82 -2.01 -15.03
N TYR A 50 1.33 -3.23 -15.18
CA TYR A 50 0.92 -4.40 -14.42
C TYR A 50 2.16 -5.08 -13.88
N LYS A 51 2.16 -5.36 -12.59
CA LYS A 51 3.26 -6.04 -11.91
C LYS A 51 2.73 -7.18 -11.07
N ALA A 52 3.48 -8.26 -11.01
CA ALA A 52 3.25 -9.35 -10.08
C ALA A 52 4.57 -9.74 -9.45
N GLY A 53 4.56 -9.95 -8.15
CA GLY A 53 5.76 -10.29 -7.41
C GLY A 53 5.51 -11.28 -6.29
N PHE A 54 6.62 -11.85 -5.85
CA PHE A 54 6.71 -12.77 -4.73
C PHE A 54 7.80 -12.27 -3.79
N TRP A 55 7.60 -12.41 -2.49
CA TRP A 55 8.60 -12.15 -1.49
C TRP A 55 8.72 -13.28 -0.48
N TYR A 56 9.89 -13.42 0.10
CA TYR A 56 10.21 -14.34 1.18
C TYR A 56 11.09 -13.64 2.22
N ASP A 57 10.73 -13.76 3.48
CA ASP A 57 11.48 -13.25 4.62
C ASP A 57 11.90 -14.43 5.50
N ASN A 58 13.21 -14.60 5.73
CA ASN A 58 13.79 -15.70 6.51
C ASN A 58 13.89 -15.36 8.01
N SER A 59 13.21 -14.34 8.50
CA SER A 59 13.19 -13.99 9.93
C SER A 59 12.43 -15.02 10.77
N LEU A 60 12.53 -14.89 12.08
CA LEU A 60 11.72 -15.63 13.04
C LEU A 60 10.43 -14.87 13.32
N PHE A 61 9.32 -15.57 13.24
CA PHE A 61 7.97 -15.06 13.49
C PHE A 61 7.34 -15.85 14.64
N SER A 62 6.58 -15.18 15.50
CA SER A 62 5.83 -15.85 16.57
C SER A 62 4.53 -16.41 16.00
N ASP A 63 4.31 -17.71 16.20
CA ASP A 63 3.07 -18.39 15.86
C ASP A 63 1.96 -18.02 16.85
N PHE A 64 0.82 -17.57 16.34
CA PHE A 64 -0.34 -17.12 17.14
C PHE A 64 -1.07 -18.28 17.83
N ASN A 65 -0.89 -19.52 17.38
CA ASN A 65 -1.57 -20.68 17.92
C ASN A 65 -0.74 -21.35 19.04
N THR A 66 0.56 -21.50 18.82
CA THR A 66 1.47 -22.21 19.73
C THR A 66 2.28 -21.28 20.62
N GLY A 67 2.56 -20.04 20.16
CA GLY A 67 3.49 -19.11 20.82
C GLY A 67 4.95 -19.44 20.55
N GLU A 68 5.25 -20.47 19.78
CA GLU A 68 6.59 -20.83 19.37
C GLU A 68 7.08 -19.92 18.22
N PHE A 69 8.39 -19.97 17.94
CA PHE A 69 8.95 -19.22 16.83
C PHE A 69 9.10 -20.11 15.61
N GLU A 70 8.54 -19.66 14.50
CA GLU A 70 8.70 -20.26 13.17
C GLU A 70 9.60 -19.41 12.29
N ARG A 71 10.36 -20.07 11.41
CA ARG A 71 11.27 -19.41 10.49
C ARG A 71 10.67 -19.31 9.12
N GLY A 72 10.64 -18.09 8.62
CA GLY A 72 10.23 -17.80 7.26
C GLY A 72 8.78 -17.38 7.14
N ASN A 73 8.56 -16.32 6.37
CA ASN A 73 7.24 -15.87 5.92
C ASN A 73 7.32 -15.51 4.45
N TRP A 74 6.21 -15.56 3.75
CA TRP A 74 6.17 -15.33 2.31
C TRP A 74 4.84 -14.76 1.86
N GLY A 75 4.85 -14.18 0.69
CA GLY A 75 3.63 -13.66 0.12
C GLY A 75 3.75 -13.29 -1.35
N PHE A 76 2.61 -12.95 -1.91
CA PHE A 76 2.48 -12.47 -3.27
C PHE A 76 1.90 -11.06 -3.28
N TYR A 77 2.22 -10.31 -4.32
CA TYR A 77 1.57 -9.03 -4.57
C TYR A 77 1.35 -8.80 -6.06
N THR A 78 0.35 -7.98 -6.35
CA THR A 78 0.13 -7.42 -7.67
C THR A 78 -0.07 -5.92 -7.55
N LEU A 79 0.41 -5.19 -8.55
CA LEU A 79 0.22 -3.76 -8.70
C LEU A 79 -0.31 -3.52 -10.11
N PHE A 80 -1.24 -2.61 -10.26
CA PHE A 80 -1.70 -2.23 -11.59
C PHE A 80 -2.10 -0.77 -11.65
N ASP A 81 -1.90 -0.18 -12.79
CA ASP A 81 -2.55 1.05 -13.22
C ASP A 81 -2.92 0.95 -14.70
N GLN A 82 -4.07 1.51 -15.05
CA GLN A 82 -4.59 1.50 -16.41
C GLN A 82 -5.34 2.79 -16.70
N VAL A 83 -4.94 3.46 -17.74
CA VAL A 83 -5.72 4.56 -18.33
C VAL A 83 -6.85 3.98 -19.16
N PHE A 84 -8.08 4.39 -18.90
CA PHE A 84 -9.27 3.96 -19.66
C PHE A 84 -9.71 4.97 -20.70
N VAL A 85 -9.59 6.26 -20.37
CA VAL A 85 -10.04 7.34 -21.23
C VAL A 85 -8.99 8.42 -21.27
N ARG A 86 -8.67 8.89 -22.49
CA ARG A 86 -7.80 10.05 -22.70
C ARG A 86 -8.67 11.25 -23.10
N PHE A 87 -8.45 12.40 -22.45
CA PHE A 87 -9.15 13.63 -22.75
C PHE A 87 -8.31 14.49 -23.71
N GLY A 88 -8.85 14.77 -24.92
CA GLY A 88 -8.20 15.57 -25.94
C GLY A 88 -7.43 14.76 -26.98
N GLU A 89 -6.41 15.36 -27.55
CA GLU A 89 -5.66 14.78 -28.67
C GLU A 89 -4.71 13.64 -28.20
N GLN A 90 -4.23 12.90 -29.19
CA GLN A 90 -3.23 11.85 -28.97
C GLN A 90 -1.96 12.45 -28.35
N GLY A 91 -1.46 11.82 -27.27
CA GLY A 91 -0.34 12.36 -26.49
C GLY A 91 -0.76 13.21 -25.28
N SER A 92 -2.04 13.56 -25.14
CA SER A 92 -2.53 14.23 -23.93
C SER A 92 -2.35 13.36 -22.70
N HIS A 93 -1.80 13.96 -21.63
CA HIS A 93 -1.69 13.32 -20.30
C HIS A 93 -2.97 13.46 -19.48
N ARG A 94 -4.01 14.08 -20.04
CA ARG A 94 -5.33 14.23 -19.41
C ARG A 94 -6.13 12.96 -19.63
N GLY A 95 -6.80 12.51 -18.61
CA GLY A 95 -7.58 11.27 -18.74
C GLY A 95 -8.09 10.74 -17.41
N PHE A 96 -8.72 9.59 -17.51
CA PHE A 96 -9.28 8.84 -16.40
C PHE A 96 -8.68 7.43 -16.39
N GLY A 97 -8.31 6.96 -15.22
CA GLY A 97 -7.74 5.63 -15.02
C GLY A 97 -8.06 5.07 -13.65
N ILE A 98 -7.64 3.83 -13.47
CA ILE A 98 -7.68 3.11 -12.20
C ILE A 98 -6.26 2.69 -11.83
N ALA A 99 -5.96 2.71 -10.56
CA ALA A 99 -4.75 2.10 -10.00
C ALA A 99 -5.11 1.26 -8.78
N GLY A 100 -4.29 0.26 -8.48
CA GLY A 100 -4.51 -0.54 -7.30
C GLY A 100 -3.38 -1.53 -7.02
N SER A 101 -3.49 -2.15 -5.85
CA SER A 101 -2.60 -3.21 -5.42
C SER A 101 -3.36 -4.28 -4.67
N PHE A 102 -2.86 -5.49 -4.70
CA PHE A 102 -3.29 -6.59 -3.85
C PHE A 102 -2.06 -7.28 -3.28
N LEU A 103 -2.09 -7.55 -2.00
CA LEU A 103 -1.03 -8.21 -1.25
C LEU A 103 -1.64 -9.33 -0.42
N VAL A 104 -0.98 -10.50 -0.38
CA VAL A 104 -1.41 -11.63 0.43
C VAL A 104 -0.22 -12.30 1.08
N SER A 105 -0.35 -12.61 2.37
CA SER A 105 0.57 -13.45 3.16
C SER A 105 -0.22 -14.66 3.65
N PRO A 106 -0.17 -15.81 2.95
CA PRO A 106 -1.10 -16.91 3.17
C PRO A 106 -0.95 -17.62 4.50
N ASP A 107 0.23 -17.54 5.11
CA ASP A 107 0.49 -18.18 6.40
C ASP A 107 -0.16 -17.38 7.52
N GLN A 108 -1.35 -17.81 7.94
CA GLN A 108 -2.14 -17.13 8.95
C GLN A 108 -1.61 -17.28 10.37
N SER A 109 -0.81 -18.33 10.60
CA SER A 109 -0.26 -18.61 11.94
C SER A 109 0.76 -17.57 12.39
N ILE A 110 1.48 -16.95 11.43
CA ILE A 110 2.55 -15.99 11.68
C ILE A 110 2.32 -14.61 11.05
N SER A 111 1.41 -14.51 10.07
CA SER A 111 1.11 -13.24 9.39
C SER A 111 0.02 -12.48 10.13
N GLN A 112 0.31 -11.25 10.56
CA GLN A 112 -0.70 -10.40 11.20
C GLN A 112 -1.83 -10.04 10.23
N MET A 113 -1.49 -9.72 8.99
CA MET A 113 -2.44 -9.34 7.95
C MET A 113 -2.45 -10.41 6.86
N LEU A 114 -3.62 -11.04 6.65
CA LEU A 114 -3.78 -12.09 5.66
C LEU A 114 -3.73 -11.52 4.25
N TYR A 115 -4.48 -10.45 4.01
CA TYR A 115 -4.44 -9.73 2.74
C TYR A 115 -4.75 -8.24 2.92
N PHE A 116 -4.25 -7.50 1.95
CA PHE A 116 -4.41 -6.07 1.86
C PHE A 116 -4.66 -5.69 0.40
N PHE A 117 -5.58 -4.78 0.15
CA PHE A 117 -5.75 -4.23 -1.20
C PHE A 117 -5.96 -2.73 -1.19
N THR A 118 -5.56 -2.09 -2.28
CA THR A 118 -5.90 -0.72 -2.59
C THR A 118 -6.56 -0.65 -3.97
N ALA A 119 -7.49 0.28 -4.13
CA ALA A 119 -8.00 0.64 -5.45
C ALA A 119 -8.28 2.14 -5.48
N ALA A 120 -7.97 2.79 -6.59
CA ALA A 120 -8.20 4.21 -6.75
C ALA A 120 -8.67 4.54 -8.17
N LEU A 121 -9.67 5.39 -8.25
CA LEU A 121 -10.08 6.08 -9.47
C LEU A 121 -9.29 7.38 -9.55
N VAL A 122 -8.58 7.62 -10.63
CA VAL A 122 -7.72 8.79 -10.80
C VAL A 122 -8.11 9.52 -12.09
N THR A 123 -8.33 10.81 -12.00
CA THR A 123 -8.54 11.64 -13.16
C THR A 123 -7.58 12.82 -13.18
N ARG A 124 -6.93 13.06 -14.32
CA ARG A 124 -6.02 14.18 -14.52
C ARG A 124 -6.61 15.13 -15.54
N GLY A 125 -6.64 16.42 -15.19
CA GLY A 125 -7.08 17.48 -16.09
C GLY A 125 -8.53 17.37 -16.52
N ILE A 126 -9.44 16.98 -15.62
CA ILE A 126 -10.89 16.93 -15.89
C ILE A 126 -11.40 18.31 -16.32
N PHE A 127 -10.88 19.38 -15.70
CA PHE A 127 -11.19 20.74 -16.11
C PHE A 127 -10.20 21.21 -17.19
N ARG A 128 -10.71 21.73 -18.32
CA ARG A 128 -9.86 22.20 -19.42
C ARG A 128 -8.94 23.36 -19.02
N SER A 129 -9.40 24.22 -18.11
CA SER A 129 -8.63 25.34 -17.53
C SER A 129 -7.53 24.88 -16.56
N ARG A 130 -7.60 23.64 -16.08
CA ARG A 130 -6.71 23.06 -15.08
C ARG A 130 -6.18 21.69 -15.54
N PRO A 131 -5.40 21.64 -16.63
CA PRO A 131 -5.03 20.38 -17.29
C PRO A 131 -4.05 19.52 -16.49
N LEU A 132 -3.39 20.09 -15.48
CA LEU A 132 -2.38 19.43 -14.65
C LEU A 132 -2.89 18.96 -13.30
N ASP A 133 -4.11 19.36 -12.93
CA ASP A 133 -4.71 18.97 -11.66
C ASP A 133 -5.11 17.48 -11.69
N VAL A 134 -5.05 16.85 -10.50
CA VAL A 134 -5.42 15.44 -10.35
C VAL A 134 -6.46 15.31 -9.24
N ILE A 135 -7.50 14.53 -9.51
CA ILE A 135 -8.48 14.10 -8.50
C ILE A 135 -8.31 12.61 -8.33
N GLY A 136 -8.28 12.14 -7.09
CA GLY A 136 -8.23 10.74 -6.73
C GLY A 136 -9.35 10.40 -5.74
N LEU A 137 -10.03 9.28 -5.98
CA LEU A 137 -10.91 8.62 -5.02
C LEU A 137 -10.39 7.22 -4.80
N GLY A 138 -9.95 6.92 -3.58
CA GLY A 138 -9.30 5.66 -3.25
C GLY A 138 -9.97 4.92 -2.11
N VAL A 139 -9.74 3.61 -2.08
CA VAL A 139 -10.05 2.74 -0.96
C VAL A 139 -8.85 1.90 -0.61
N VAL A 140 -8.61 1.74 0.68
CA VAL A 140 -7.63 0.84 1.27
C VAL A 140 -8.37 -0.12 2.18
N TYR A 141 -8.08 -1.41 2.09
CA TYR A 141 -8.67 -2.44 2.94
C TYR A 141 -7.59 -3.40 3.41
N GLY A 142 -7.53 -3.64 4.71
CA GLY A 142 -6.65 -4.62 5.33
C GLY A 142 -7.45 -5.63 6.16
N HIS A 143 -7.21 -6.92 5.95
CA HIS A 143 -7.83 -8.00 6.69
C HIS A 143 -6.79 -8.73 7.56
N PHE A 144 -7.01 -8.74 8.85
CA PHE A 144 -6.14 -9.43 9.81
C PHE A 144 -6.38 -10.94 9.76
N SER A 145 -5.33 -11.74 10.04
CA SER A 145 -5.41 -13.19 9.99
C SER A 145 -6.40 -13.75 11.01
N ASN A 146 -7.01 -14.89 10.66
CA ASN A 146 -7.94 -15.55 11.57
C ASN A 146 -7.24 -16.09 12.81
N ASP A 147 -5.98 -16.53 12.69
CA ASP A 147 -5.22 -17.06 13.81
C ASP A 147 -4.84 -15.96 14.81
N LEU A 148 -4.46 -14.77 14.31
CA LEU A 148 -4.31 -13.59 15.16
C LEU A 148 -5.61 -13.24 15.87
N GLN A 149 -6.75 -13.25 15.15
CA GLN A 149 -8.07 -12.99 15.76
C GLN A 149 -8.39 -14.01 16.87
N ASN A 150 -8.12 -15.29 16.63
CA ASN A 150 -8.35 -16.35 17.61
C ASN A 150 -7.41 -16.19 18.82
N PHE A 151 -6.15 -15.85 18.60
CA PHE A 151 -5.21 -15.52 19.67
C PHE A 151 -5.72 -14.35 20.52
N GLN A 152 -6.14 -13.27 19.90
CA GLN A 152 -6.68 -12.09 20.58
C GLN A 152 -8.01 -12.40 21.33
N ARG A 153 -8.88 -13.26 20.77
CA ARG A 153 -10.09 -13.72 21.47
C ARG A 153 -9.78 -14.51 22.74
N ARG A 154 -8.76 -15.37 22.69
CA ARG A 154 -8.29 -16.09 23.89
C ARG A 154 -7.74 -15.10 24.93
N ALA A 155 -6.93 -14.15 24.53
CA ALA A 155 -6.42 -13.10 25.43
C ALA A 155 -7.55 -12.23 26.00
N GLN A 156 -8.58 -11.93 25.23
CA GLN A 156 -9.75 -11.14 25.66
C GLN A 156 -10.56 -11.85 26.77
N GLN A 157 -10.56 -13.19 26.83
CA GLN A 157 -11.18 -13.93 27.92
C GLN A 157 -10.47 -13.70 29.27
N LEU A 158 -9.18 -13.37 29.23
CA LEU A 158 -8.37 -13.08 30.41
C LEU A 158 -8.37 -11.58 30.76
N ASP A 159 -8.34 -10.73 29.73
CA ASP A 159 -8.43 -9.28 29.86
C ASP A 159 -9.46 -8.71 28.86
N PRO A 160 -10.65 -8.31 29.32
CA PRO A 160 -11.70 -7.74 28.45
C PRO A 160 -11.28 -6.48 27.68
N ASN A 161 -10.17 -5.84 28.05
CA ASN A 161 -9.65 -4.67 27.35
C ASN A 161 -8.87 -5.03 26.08
N VAL A 162 -8.54 -6.28 25.85
CA VAL A 162 -7.90 -6.72 24.61
C VAL A 162 -8.87 -6.57 23.43
N GLY A 163 -8.45 -5.83 22.41
CA GLY A 163 -9.20 -5.69 21.15
C GLY A 163 -8.96 -6.89 20.24
N VAL A 164 -9.99 -7.28 19.47
CA VAL A 164 -9.87 -8.29 18.41
C VAL A 164 -9.88 -7.59 17.07
N GLN A 165 -8.77 -7.65 16.36
CA GLN A 165 -8.59 -7.02 15.06
C GLN A 165 -9.18 -7.91 13.97
N SER A 166 -10.09 -7.38 13.15
CA SER A 166 -10.66 -8.12 12.02
C SER A 166 -10.30 -7.49 10.67
N HIS A 167 -10.66 -6.24 10.48
CA HIS A 167 -10.34 -5.48 9.26
C HIS A 167 -10.43 -3.98 9.52
N GLU A 168 -9.70 -3.23 8.71
CA GLU A 168 -9.79 -1.76 8.63
C GLU A 168 -10.04 -1.35 7.19
N THR A 169 -10.84 -0.31 6.98
CA THR A 169 -11.09 0.27 5.66
C THR A 169 -10.90 1.77 5.71
N VAL A 170 -10.17 2.31 4.75
CA VAL A 170 -10.01 3.75 4.57
C VAL A 170 -10.54 4.13 3.19
N VAL A 171 -11.38 5.15 3.14
CA VAL A 171 -11.82 5.79 1.88
C VAL A 171 -11.23 7.19 1.87
N GLU A 172 -10.56 7.55 0.77
CA GLU A 172 -9.90 8.85 0.62
C GLU A 172 -10.36 9.55 -0.64
N LEU A 173 -10.67 10.84 -0.51
CA LEU A 173 -10.84 11.78 -1.63
C LEU A 173 -9.71 12.79 -1.56
N THR A 174 -8.94 12.92 -2.64
CA THR A 174 -7.84 13.88 -2.73
C THR A 174 -7.93 14.72 -3.99
N TYR A 175 -7.47 15.97 -3.90
CA TYR A 175 -7.37 16.89 -5.03
C TYR A 175 -5.99 17.53 -5.06
N ARG A 176 -5.17 17.17 -6.04
CA ARG A 176 -3.87 17.79 -6.25
C ARG A 176 -3.98 18.99 -7.19
N LEU A 177 -3.87 20.16 -6.60
CA LEU A 177 -3.87 21.46 -7.29
C LEU A 177 -2.46 21.76 -7.80
N ALA A 178 -2.25 21.73 -9.11
CA ALA A 178 -0.98 22.09 -9.71
C ALA A 178 -0.83 23.61 -9.80
N LEU A 179 0.24 24.14 -9.23
CA LEU A 179 0.59 25.56 -9.22
C LEU A 179 1.91 25.76 -9.95
N LEU A 180 2.18 26.98 -10.42
CA LEU A 180 3.43 27.36 -11.10
C LEU A 180 3.89 26.33 -12.15
N LYS A 181 2.97 25.92 -13.04
CA LYS A 181 3.22 24.88 -14.08
C LYS A 181 3.68 23.54 -13.50
N SER A 182 3.17 23.12 -12.34
CA SER A 182 3.52 21.93 -11.56
C SER A 182 4.85 22.00 -10.78
N ALA A 183 5.57 23.11 -10.79
CA ALA A 183 6.72 23.28 -9.91
C ALA A 183 6.31 23.31 -8.43
N LEU A 184 5.08 23.74 -8.13
CA LEU A 184 4.46 23.72 -6.80
C LEU A 184 3.13 22.98 -6.91
N PHE A 185 2.77 22.25 -5.88
CA PHE A 185 1.42 21.69 -5.73
C PHE A 185 0.91 21.82 -4.31
N PHE A 186 -0.40 21.95 -4.18
CA PHE A 186 -1.12 21.85 -2.92
C PHE A 186 -2.15 20.71 -3.06
N GLN A 187 -2.16 19.81 -2.08
CA GLN A 187 -2.98 18.59 -2.16
C GLN A 187 -3.73 18.39 -0.84
N PRO A 188 -4.94 18.93 -0.70
CA PRO A 188 -5.84 18.55 0.39
C PRO A 188 -6.37 17.13 0.18
N ASP A 189 -6.63 16.45 1.27
CA ASP A 189 -7.26 15.15 1.32
C ASP A 189 -8.31 15.07 2.45
N LEU A 190 -9.29 14.21 2.23
CA LEU A 190 -10.34 13.86 3.17
C LEU A 190 -10.38 12.34 3.26
N GLN A 191 -10.14 11.81 4.45
CA GLN A 191 -10.17 10.38 4.70
C GLN A 191 -11.27 10.04 5.69
N TYR A 192 -11.98 8.95 5.43
CA TYR A 192 -12.88 8.33 6.39
C TYR A 192 -12.37 6.93 6.72
N VAL A 193 -12.04 6.72 7.98
CA VAL A 193 -11.47 5.46 8.49
C VAL A 193 -12.57 4.68 9.19
N PHE A 194 -12.95 3.57 8.62
CA PHE A 194 -13.87 2.60 9.23
C PHE A 194 -13.08 1.63 10.11
N ARG A 195 -13.51 1.43 11.33
CA ARG A 195 -12.91 0.50 12.30
C ARG A 195 -11.42 0.73 12.50
N PRO A 196 -10.96 1.90 12.96
CA PRO A 196 -9.54 2.18 13.19
C PRO A 196 -8.88 1.07 14.00
N CYS A 197 -7.66 0.65 13.59
CA CYS A 197 -6.92 -0.49 14.13
C CYS A 197 -7.65 -1.84 14.01
N GLY A 198 -8.73 -1.94 13.24
CA GLY A 198 -9.46 -3.18 12.96
C GLY A 198 -10.29 -3.73 14.10
N THR A 199 -10.29 -3.12 15.29
CA THR A 199 -10.92 -3.70 16.50
C THR A 199 -12.40 -3.40 16.64
N GLY A 200 -12.89 -2.33 16.01
CA GLY A 200 -14.25 -1.81 16.20
C GLY A 200 -14.52 -1.20 17.58
N ARG A 201 -13.48 -1.01 18.40
CA ARG A 201 -13.57 -0.36 19.73
C ARG A 201 -13.34 1.14 19.65
N ILE A 202 -12.58 1.56 18.64
CA ILE A 202 -12.32 2.97 18.34
C ILE A 202 -13.42 3.41 17.36
N PRO A 203 -14.14 4.50 17.64
CA PRO A 203 -15.09 5.05 16.68
C PRO A 203 -14.45 5.35 15.34
N ASP A 204 -15.24 5.26 14.28
CA ASP A 204 -14.83 5.68 12.95
C ASP A 204 -14.33 7.13 12.97
N ALA A 205 -13.34 7.44 12.15
CA ALA A 205 -12.65 8.72 12.17
C ALA A 205 -12.72 9.44 10.82
N LEU A 206 -13.02 10.73 10.86
CA LEU A 206 -12.87 11.63 9.74
C LEU A 206 -11.54 12.38 9.89
N VAL A 207 -10.66 12.26 8.89
CA VAL A 207 -9.35 12.89 8.89
C VAL A 207 -9.27 13.89 7.73
N LEU A 208 -8.79 15.09 8.03
CA LEU A 208 -8.50 16.12 7.06
C LEU A 208 -6.99 16.31 6.99
N GLY A 209 -6.43 16.16 5.80
CA GLY A 209 -5.01 16.36 5.56
C GLY A 209 -4.75 17.39 4.46
N ALA A 210 -3.52 17.87 4.42
CA ALA A 210 -3.03 18.65 3.29
C ALA A 210 -1.52 18.52 3.12
N GLN A 211 -1.06 18.44 1.88
CA GLN A 211 0.35 18.42 1.53
C GLN A 211 0.68 19.62 0.65
N LEU A 212 1.82 20.25 0.90
CA LEU A 212 2.45 21.22 0.00
C LEU A 212 3.77 20.62 -0.48
N GLY A 213 4.00 20.63 -1.79
CA GLY A 213 5.21 20.05 -2.35
C GLY A 213 5.78 20.86 -3.51
N VAL A 214 7.10 20.78 -3.67
CA VAL A 214 7.87 21.44 -4.73
C VAL A 214 8.55 20.37 -5.60
N ASN A 215 8.44 20.49 -6.92
CA ASN A 215 9.14 19.67 -7.91
C ASN A 215 10.25 20.54 -8.53
N PHE A 216 11.49 20.08 -8.50
CA PHE A 216 12.64 20.76 -9.12
C PHE A 216 13.13 19.98 -10.33
#